data_32e83e8487bddc1cdcea6848a33dee7d
#
_entry.id   32e83e8487bddc1cdcea6848a33dee7d
#
_cell.length_a   1.000
_cell.length_b   1.000
_cell.length_c   1.000
_cell.angle_alpha   90.00
_cell.angle_beta   90.00
_cell.angle_gamma   90.00
#
_symmetry.space_group_name_H-M   'P 1'
#
loop_
_entity.id
_entity.type
_entity.pdbx_description
1 polymer ?
#
loop_
_entity_poly.entity_id
_entity_poly.type
_entity_poly.pdbx_seq_one_letter_code
_entity_poly.pdbx_strand_id
1 'polypeptide(L)'
;MPTLLAASWYTAEFASQVNLVILLQNKGFAVLNNIRLPGLILIGIVVFLVLRLFKSPTHARRDPPPMRSIEERLSEYEPKSKKSRPEQIPPIKGRCHVVDGDTIHIGSKKIRLAGINAPELNEPYGKQAKWAMVELCKGQIITAYPNGETSYDRLVAKCFLDDGRDLAAEMVKKELALDIPHFPDADYKNLETPSSRRKLRWRLKKKH
;
A
#
# COMPACT_ATOMS: atom_id res chain seq x y z
N MET A 1 37.93 11.75 2.29
CA MET A 1 38.04 10.85 1.13
C MET A 1 36.69 10.13 0.95
N PRO A 2 35.83 10.59 0.05
CA PRO A 2 34.77 9.75 -0.50
C PRO A 2 34.56 10.04 -1.99
N THR A 3 35.34 9.45 -2.88
CA THR A 3 35.21 9.66 -4.35
C THR A 3 35.46 8.39 -5.18
N LEU A 4 35.44 7.19 -4.58
CA LEU A 4 35.72 5.95 -5.32
C LEU A 4 34.52 5.01 -5.51
N LEU A 5 33.34 5.31 -4.96
CA LEU A 5 32.15 4.44 -5.09
C LEU A 5 31.17 4.86 -6.19
N ALA A 6 31.27 6.05 -6.74
CA ALA A 6 30.37 6.52 -7.81
C ALA A 6 30.76 6.03 -9.21
N ALA A 7 32.01 5.63 -9.44
CA ALA A 7 32.48 5.19 -10.76
C ALA A 7 32.07 3.75 -11.10
N SER A 8 31.77 2.92 -10.10
CA SER A 8 31.42 1.51 -10.31
C SER A 8 29.99 1.28 -10.85
N TRP A 9 29.07 2.19 -10.58
CA TRP A 9 27.67 2.07 -11.04
C TRP A 9 27.50 2.49 -12.51
N TYR A 10 28.28 3.47 -12.96
CA TYR A 10 28.24 3.95 -14.36
C TYR A 10 28.75 2.92 -15.37
N THR A 11 29.71 2.09 -14.98
CA THR A 11 30.29 1.07 -15.88
C THR A 11 29.38 -0.13 -16.06
N ALA A 12 28.60 -0.52 -15.04
CA ALA A 12 27.67 -1.63 -15.12
C ALA A 12 26.43 -1.30 -15.98
N GLU A 13 25.90 -0.09 -15.85
CA GLU A 13 24.77 0.38 -16.64
C GLU A 13 25.13 0.53 -18.13
N PHE A 14 26.33 1.03 -18.43
CA PHE A 14 26.84 1.18 -19.79
C PHE A 14 27.07 -0.18 -20.47
N ALA A 15 27.59 -1.18 -19.75
CA ALA A 15 27.78 -2.54 -20.26
C ALA A 15 26.46 -3.25 -20.58
N SER A 16 25.42 -2.99 -19.81
CA SER A 16 24.05 -3.51 -20.05
C SER A 16 23.43 -2.93 -21.32
N GLN A 17 23.59 -1.63 -21.55
CA GLN A 17 23.08 -0.95 -22.74
C GLN A 17 23.78 -1.39 -24.03
N VAL A 18 25.09 -1.59 -23.98
CA VAL A 18 25.89 -2.06 -25.15
C VAL A 18 25.49 -3.49 -25.54
N ASN A 19 25.24 -4.39 -24.57
CA ASN A 19 24.81 -5.75 -24.87
C ASN A 19 23.39 -5.80 -25.48
N LEU A 20 22.48 -4.93 -25.09
CA LEU A 20 21.15 -4.84 -25.69
C LEU A 20 21.22 -4.37 -27.14
N VAL A 21 22.10 -3.43 -27.47
CA VAL A 21 22.28 -2.94 -28.85
C VAL A 21 22.90 -4.04 -29.74
N ILE A 22 23.85 -4.82 -29.25
CA ILE A 22 24.46 -5.93 -29.98
C ILE A 22 23.45 -7.06 -30.21
N LEU A 23 22.55 -7.34 -29.25
CA LEU A 23 21.50 -8.37 -29.37
C LEU A 23 20.42 -7.98 -30.37
N LEU A 24 20.12 -6.70 -30.49
CA LEU A 24 19.18 -6.14 -31.49
C LEU A 24 19.78 -6.12 -32.90
N GLN A 25 21.09 -5.93 -33.04
CA GLN A 25 21.77 -6.03 -34.33
C GLN A 25 21.81 -7.45 -34.87
N ASN A 26 21.97 -8.46 -34.03
CA ASN A 26 22.04 -9.87 -34.48
C ASN A 26 20.69 -10.44 -34.95
N LYS A 27 19.54 -9.87 -34.53
CA LYS A 27 18.22 -10.30 -35.01
C LYS A 27 17.69 -9.53 -36.22
N GLY A 28 18.24 -8.35 -36.49
CA GLY A 28 17.85 -7.51 -37.63
C GLY A 28 18.60 -7.78 -38.93
N PHE A 29 19.77 -8.44 -38.87
CA PHE A 29 20.66 -8.60 -40.02
C PHE A 29 20.24 -9.69 -41.00
N ALA A 30 19.36 -10.58 -40.60
CA ALA A 30 18.89 -11.68 -41.47
C ALA A 30 17.87 -11.27 -42.53
N VAL A 31 17.25 -10.10 -42.43
CA VAL A 31 16.18 -9.66 -43.36
C VAL A 31 16.69 -8.67 -44.42
N LEU A 32 17.86 -8.05 -44.20
CA LEU A 32 18.36 -6.98 -45.08
C LEU A 32 19.32 -7.45 -46.21
N ASN A 33 19.67 -8.73 -46.25
CA ASN A 33 20.63 -9.24 -47.26
C ASN A 33 20.07 -9.33 -48.68
N ASN A 34 18.82 -8.95 -48.93
CA ASN A 34 18.21 -9.02 -50.26
C ASN A 34 17.91 -7.66 -50.92
N ILE A 35 18.30 -6.55 -50.28
CA ILE A 35 18.08 -5.20 -50.81
C ILE A 35 19.45 -4.62 -51.23
N ARG A 36 19.79 -4.73 -52.49
CA ARG A 36 20.93 -4.03 -53.11
C ARG A 36 20.60 -2.54 -53.26
N LEU A 37 20.64 -1.80 -52.18
CA LEU A 37 20.61 -0.33 -52.20
C LEU A 37 22.05 0.21 -52.25
N PRO A 38 22.36 1.16 -53.13
CA PRO A 38 23.69 1.76 -53.18
C PRO A 38 24.02 2.40 -51.80
N GLY A 39 25.21 2.09 -51.29
CA GLY A 39 25.64 2.40 -49.92
C GLY A 39 25.44 3.88 -49.48
N LEU A 40 25.44 4.82 -50.42
CA LEU A 40 25.16 6.23 -50.17
C LEU A 40 23.72 6.51 -49.68
N ILE A 41 22.72 5.73 -50.16
CA ILE A 41 21.33 5.90 -49.71
C ILE A 41 21.15 5.38 -48.30
N LEU A 42 21.82 4.30 -47.94
CA LEU A 42 21.77 3.71 -46.59
C LEU A 42 22.40 4.66 -45.57
N ILE A 43 23.55 5.27 -45.92
CA ILE A 43 24.20 6.29 -45.08
C ILE A 43 23.26 7.51 -44.91
N GLY A 44 22.62 7.97 -45.96
CA GLY A 44 21.67 9.07 -45.92
C GLY A 44 20.48 8.80 -44.98
N ILE A 45 19.90 7.58 -45.02
CA ILE A 45 18.81 7.18 -44.15
C ILE A 45 19.25 7.12 -42.68
N VAL A 46 20.43 6.56 -42.40
CA VAL A 46 20.96 6.50 -41.04
C VAL A 46 21.24 7.89 -40.50
N VAL A 47 21.86 8.75 -41.25
CA VAL A 47 22.11 10.15 -40.86
C VAL A 47 20.80 10.92 -40.63
N PHE A 48 19.81 10.76 -41.50
CA PHE A 48 18.49 11.36 -41.35
C PHE A 48 17.76 10.87 -40.07
N LEU A 49 17.83 9.57 -39.78
CA LEU A 49 17.25 9.00 -38.57
C LEU A 49 17.95 9.51 -37.31
N VAL A 50 19.28 9.57 -37.31
CA VAL A 50 20.08 10.13 -36.21
C VAL A 50 19.76 11.61 -35.99
N LEU A 51 19.70 12.40 -37.06
CA LEU A 51 19.35 13.84 -36.98
C LEU A 51 17.89 14.05 -36.49
N ARG A 52 16.96 13.11 -36.77
CA ARG A 52 15.61 13.16 -36.23
C ARG A 52 15.56 12.84 -34.74
N LEU A 53 16.41 11.91 -34.26
CA LEU A 53 16.51 11.59 -32.83
C LEU A 53 17.13 12.73 -32.02
N PHE A 54 18.02 13.53 -32.64
CA PHE A 54 18.63 14.71 -32.02
C PHE A 54 17.82 16.01 -32.16
N LYS A 55 16.68 15.97 -32.88
CA LYS A 55 15.79 17.12 -32.91
C LYS A 55 15.04 17.15 -31.57
N SER A 56 15.68 17.79 -30.59
CA SER A 56 15.07 18.11 -29.31
C SER A 56 13.75 18.83 -29.61
N PRO A 57 12.64 18.42 -28.97
CA PRO A 57 11.44 19.21 -29.04
C PRO A 57 11.78 20.59 -28.53
N THR A 58 11.72 21.61 -29.39
CA THR A 58 11.78 23.00 -28.94
C THR A 58 10.67 23.15 -27.93
N HIS A 59 11.03 23.16 -26.64
CA HIS A 59 10.13 23.56 -25.57
C HIS A 59 9.72 24.99 -25.92
N ALA A 60 8.60 25.16 -26.61
CA ALA A 60 7.95 26.44 -26.66
C ALA A 60 7.81 26.88 -25.20
N ARG A 61 8.53 27.92 -24.80
CA ARG A 61 8.31 28.60 -23.53
C ARG A 61 6.83 28.95 -23.52
N ARG A 62 6.02 28.15 -22.83
CA ARG A 62 4.68 28.58 -22.46
C ARG A 62 4.93 29.67 -21.43
N ASP A 63 4.60 30.90 -21.82
CA ASP A 63 4.57 31.98 -20.85
C ASP A 63 3.82 31.53 -19.63
N PRO A 64 4.31 31.79 -18.41
CA PRO A 64 3.60 31.44 -17.22
C PRO A 64 2.21 32.10 -17.29
N PRO A 65 1.14 31.38 -16.94
CA PRO A 65 -0.19 31.96 -16.93
C PRO A 65 -0.15 33.25 -16.11
N PRO A 66 -0.90 34.28 -16.50
CA PRO A 66 -0.92 35.54 -15.78
C PRO A 66 -1.18 35.28 -14.30
N MET A 67 -0.33 35.83 -13.44
CA MET A 67 -0.50 35.72 -11.99
C MET A 67 -1.84 36.33 -11.61
N ARG A 68 -2.83 35.48 -11.35
CA ARG A 68 -4.11 35.93 -10.81
C ARG A 68 -3.88 36.65 -9.49
N SER A 69 -4.61 37.73 -9.27
CA SER A 69 -4.52 38.49 -8.02
C SER A 69 -4.80 37.62 -6.82
N ILE A 70 -4.21 37.96 -5.67
CA ILE A 70 -4.42 37.21 -4.42
C ILE A 70 -5.93 37.19 -4.08
N GLU A 71 -6.64 38.27 -4.39
CA GLU A 71 -8.08 38.38 -4.19
C GLU A 71 -8.88 37.39 -5.05
N GLU A 72 -8.51 37.23 -6.32
CA GLU A 72 -9.15 36.28 -7.24
C GLU A 72 -8.89 34.82 -6.77
N ARG A 73 -7.70 34.54 -6.22
CA ARG A 73 -7.37 33.23 -5.64
C ARG A 73 -8.05 32.98 -4.32
N LEU A 74 -8.30 34.03 -3.53
CA LEU A 74 -9.04 33.91 -2.26
C LEU A 74 -10.55 33.76 -2.48
N SER A 75 -11.11 34.35 -3.55
CA SER A 75 -12.53 34.17 -3.89
C SER A 75 -12.83 32.76 -4.46
N GLU A 76 -11.84 32.14 -5.10
CA GLU A 76 -11.93 30.77 -5.61
C GLU A 76 -11.55 29.71 -4.54
N TYR A 77 -10.99 30.17 -3.40
CA TYR A 77 -10.72 29.32 -2.26
C TYR A 77 -12.03 29.03 -1.53
N GLU A 78 -12.82 28.11 -2.07
CA GLU A 78 -13.75 27.36 -1.25
C GLU A 78 -12.90 26.56 -0.24
N PRO A 79 -12.98 26.84 1.08
CA PRO A 79 -12.30 26.01 2.06
C PRO A 79 -12.85 24.61 1.81
N LYS A 80 -12.00 23.70 1.30
CA LYS A 80 -12.34 22.27 1.15
C LYS A 80 -13.03 21.91 2.43
N SER A 81 -14.35 21.67 2.33
CA SER A 81 -15.27 21.50 3.44
C SER A 81 -14.54 20.78 4.55
N LYS A 82 -14.44 21.41 5.72
CA LYS A 82 -13.84 20.77 6.92
C LYS A 82 -14.36 19.35 6.88
N LYS A 83 -13.49 18.40 6.60
CA LYS A 83 -13.83 16.98 6.63
C LYS A 83 -14.53 16.84 7.96
N SER A 84 -15.86 16.77 7.91
CA SER A 84 -16.71 16.87 9.10
C SER A 84 -16.07 15.95 10.12
N ARG A 85 -15.69 16.51 11.29
CA ARG A 85 -15.15 15.69 12.38
C ARG A 85 -16.07 14.49 12.42
N PRO A 86 -15.58 13.25 12.18
CA PRO A 86 -16.45 12.09 12.10
C PRO A 86 -17.32 12.15 13.35
N GLU A 87 -18.64 12.13 13.15
CA GLU A 87 -19.62 12.15 14.23
C GLU A 87 -19.16 11.08 15.22
N GLN A 88 -18.76 11.51 16.43
CA GLN A 88 -18.15 10.60 17.39
C GLN A 88 -19.26 9.65 17.84
N ILE A 89 -19.31 8.50 17.24
CA ILE A 89 -20.23 7.43 17.66
C ILE A 89 -19.89 7.13 19.12
N PRO A 90 -20.87 7.17 20.04
CA PRO A 90 -20.60 6.91 21.44
C PRO A 90 -19.99 5.52 21.63
N PRO A 91 -19.11 5.32 22.61
CA PRO A 91 -18.50 4.03 22.86
C PRO A 91 -19.56 3.00 23.24
N ILE A 92 -19.39 1.78 22.71
CA ILE A 92 -20.28 0.64 22.98
C ILE A 92 -19.62 -0.21 24.04
N LYS A 93 -20.29 -0.39 25.19
CA LYS A 93 -19.74 -1.15 26.31
C LYS A 93 -20.62 -2.32 26.68
N GLY A 94 -20.03 -3.49 26.89
CA GLY A 94 -20.78 -4.68 27.30
C GLY A 94 -19.97 -5.97 27.22
N ARG A 95 -20.61 -7.07 27.66
CA ARG A 95 -20.07 -8.41 27.41
C ARG A 95 -20.11 -8.70 25.93
N CYS A 96 -19.10 -9.38 25.41
CA CYS A 96 -19.06 -9.71 24.00
C CYS A 96 -19.27 -11.21 23.76
N HIS A 97 -19.77 -11.52 22.56
CA HIS A 97 -19.75 -12.84 21.95
C HIS A 97 -18.74 -12.85 20.83
N VAL A 98 -17.80 -13.80 20.83
CA VAL A 98 -16.76 -13.90 19.83
C VAL A 98 -17.22 -14.67 18.60
N VAL A 99 -17.13 -14.07 17.44
CA VAL A 99 -17.44 -14.69 16.14
C VAL A 99 -16.19 -15.39 15.60
N ASP A 100 -15.11 -14.64 15.46
CA ASP A 100 -13.79 -15.09 14.98
C ASP A 100 -12.64 -14.30 15.64
N GLY A 101 -11.43 -14.37 15.07
CA GLY A 101 -10.23 -13.76 15.67
C GLY A 101 -10.18 -12.24 15.58
N ASP A 102 -11.02 -11.59 14.77
CA ASP A 102 -11.08 -10.13 14.62
C ASP A 102 -12.50 -9.56 14.64
N THR A 103 -13.49 -10.39 14.96
CA THR A 103 -14.90 -9.98 14.97
C THR A 103 -15.60 -10.44 16.25
N ILE A 104 -16.24 -9.49 16.91
CA ILE A 104 -17.02 -9.71 18.13
C ILE A 104 -18.40 -9.09 18.01
N HIS A 105 -19.36 -9.53 18.83
CA HIS A 105 -20.65 -8.89 19.04
C HIS A 105 -20.74 -8.32 20.46
N ILE A 106 -21.17 -7.07 20.60
CA ILE A 106 -21.55 -6.49 21.87
C ILE A 106 -23.06 -6.14 21.77
N GLY A 107 -23.88 -6.87 22.49
CA GLY A 107 -25.32 -6.81 22.29
C GLY A 107 -25.72 -7.18 20.85
N SER A 108 -26.49 -6.34 20.18
CA SER A 108 -26.88 -6.51 18.77
C SER A 108 -25.87 -5.97 17.77
N LYS A 109 -24.80 -5.32 18.23
CA LYS A 109 -23.82 -4.67 17.35
C LYS A 109 -22.69 -5.64 17.00
N LYS A 110 -22.45 -5.79 15.71
CA LYS A 110 -21.34 -6.56 15.16
C LYS A 110 -20.14 -5.63 14.96
N ILE A 111 -19.00 -5.97 15.53
CA ILE A 111 -17.83 -5.13 15.62
C ILE A 111 -16.64 -5.87 15.04
N ARG A 112 -15.96 -5.23 14.07
CA ARG A 112 -14.67 -5.65 13.56
C ARG A 112 -13.57 -4.86 14.27
N LEU A 113 -12.58 -5.54 14.80
CA LEU A 113 -11.43 -4.89 15.41
C LEU A 113 -10.62 -4.12 14.36
N ALA A 114 -10.37 -2.83 14.64
CA ALA A 114 -9.59 -1.98 13.76
C ALA A 114 -8.12 -2.40 13.71
N GLY A 115 -7.50 -2.27 12.54
CA GLY A 115 -6.06 -2.40 12.35
C GLY A 115 -5.49 -3.80 12.35
N ILE A 116 -6.29 -4.85 12.51
CA ILE A 116 -5.80 -6.24 12.46
C ILE A 116 -6.54 -7.11 11.45
N ASN A 117 -5.85 -8.18 11.03
CA ASN A 117 -6.40 -9.24 10.21
C ASN A 117 -6.08 -10.61 10.84
N ALA A 118 -7.07 -11.26 11.39
CA ALA A 118 -6.95 -12.60 11.93
C ALA A 118 -7.45 -13.67 10.93
N PRO A 119 -6.99 -14.91 11.02
CA PRO A 119 -7.52 -16.02 10.22
C PRO A 119 -9.00 -16.28 10.47
N GLU A 120 -9.75 -16.51 9.40
CA GLU A 120 -11.16 -16.93 9.49
C GLU A 120 -11.26 -18.37 10.05
N LEU A 121 -12.44 -18.75 10.56
CA LEU A 121 -12.65 -20.05 11.21
C LEU A 121 -12.26 -21.27 10.37
N ASN A 122 -12.47 -21.19 9.06
CA ASN A 122 -12.18 -22.25 8.09
C ASN A 122 -10.74 -22.21 7.56
N GLU A 123 -9.93 -21.26 8.04
CA GLU A 123 -8.56 -21.09 7.62
C GLU A 123 -7.56 -21.68 8.64
N PRO A 124 -6.31 -21.96 8.25
CA PRO A 124 -5.27 -22.35 9.18
C PRO A 124 -5.15 -21.36 10.34
N TYR A 125 -5.06 -21.84 11.56
CA TYR A 125 -5.05 -21.06 12.81
C TYR A 125 -6.34 -20.30 13.15
N GLY A 126 -7.40 -20.34 12.34
CA GLY A 126 -8.65 -19.61 12.59
C GLY A 126 -9.34 -20.02 13.88
N LYS A 127 -9.43 -21.34 14.14
CA LYS A 127 -9.97 -21.85 15.41
C LYS A 127 -9.13 -21.38 16.61
N GLN A 128 -7.79 -21.35 16.48
CA GLN A 128 -6.89 -20.90 17.54
C GLN A 128 -7.07 -19.38 17.78
N ALA A 129 -7.20 -18.57 16.71
CA ALA A 129 -7.48 -17.15 16.81
C ALA A 129 -8.80 -16.87 17.54
N LYS A 130 -9.87 -17.58 17.15
CA LYS A 130 -11.15 -17.48 17.85
C LYS A 130 -11.04 -17.82 19.34
N TRP A 131 -10.42 -18.94 19.67
CA TRP A 131 -10.32 -19.37 21.07
C TRP A 131 -9.44 -18.43 21.90
N ALA A 132 -8.37 -17.88 21.33
CA ALA A 132 -7.57 -16.87 21.99
C ALA A 132 -8.37 -15.59 22.29
N MET A 133 -9.21 -15.15 21.34
CA MET A 133 -10.11 -14.02 21.55
C MET A 133 -11.17 -14.34 22.63
N VAL A 134 -11.74 -15.56 22.63
CA VAL A 134 -12.67 -15.99 23.68
C VAL A 134 -12.01 -15.94 25.05
N GLU A 135 -10.77 -16.42 25.16
CA GLU A 135 -10.02 -16.40 26.43
C GLU A 135 -9.77 -14.97 26.93
N LEU A 136 -9.38 -14.05 26.04
CA LEU A 136 -9.18 -12.64 26.37
C LEU A 136 -10.48 -11.97 26.84
N CYS A 137 -11.61 -12.29 26.22
CA CYS A 137 -12.91 -11.68 26.52
C CYS A 137 -13.64 -12.33 27.69
N LYS A 138 -13.20 -13.51 28.15
CA LYS A 138 -13.90 -14.30 29.17
C LYS A 138 -14.01 -13.52 30.50
N GLY A 139 -15.25 -13.27 30.91
CA GLY A 139 -15.54 -12.55 32.17
C GLY A 139 -15.27 -11.04 32.12
N GLN A 140 -14.83 -10.50 30.97
CA GLN A 140 -14.50 -9.09 30.79
C GLN A 140 -15.67 -8.29 30.22
N ILE A 141 -15.71 -7.02 30.53
CA ILE A 141 -16.54 -6.02 29.84
C ILE A 141 -15.67 -5.35 28.78
N ILE A 142 -16.12 -5.38 27.54
CA ILE A 142 -15.37 -4.78 26.43
C ILE A 142 -15.93 -3.39 26.14
N THR A 143 -15.03 -2.43 25.97
CA THR A 143 -15.37 -1.08 25.51
C THR A 143 -14.87 -0.88 24.09
N ALA A 144 -15.79 -0.71 23.14
CA ALA A 144 -15.49 -0.48 21.74
C ALA A 144 -15.68 0.99 21.39
N TYR A 145 -14.68 1.58 20.73
CA TYR A 145 -14.68 2.96 20.22
C TYR A 145 -14.77 2.92 18.70
N PRO A 146 -15.97 3.06 18.10
CA PRO A 146 -16.14 3.08 16.65
C PRO A 146 -15.42 4.28 16.03
N ASN A 147 -14.75 4.06 14.89
CA ASN A 147 -14.08 5.13 14.14
C ASN A 147 -14.98 5.78 13.05
N GLY A 148 -16.26 5.38 12.97
CA GLY A 148 -17.19 5.85 11.94
C GLY A 148 -17.13 5.07 10.63
N GLU A 149 -16.18 4.13 10.49
CA GLU A 149 -16.11 3.24 9.33
C GLU A 149 -16.98 2.00 9.53
N THR A 150 -17.45 1.47 8.41
CA THR A 150 -18.15 0.18 8.37
C THR A 150 -17.42 -0.78 7.44
N SER A 151 -17.33 -2.04 7.83
CA SER A 151 -16.82 -3.12 6.99
C SER A 151 -17.94 -4.12 6.77
N TYR A 152 -18.58 -4.05 5.61
CA TYR A 152 -19.84 -4.74 5.29
C TYR A 152 -20.96 -4.30 6.28
N ASP A 153 -21.44 -5.19 7.13
CA ASP A 153 -22.48 -4.99 8.17
C ASP A 153 -21.88 -4.76 9.57
N ARG A 154 -20.57 -4.57 9.69
CA ARG A 154 -19.81 -4.47 10.95
C ARG A 154 -19.31 -3.05 11.17
N LEU A 155 -19.42 -2.57 12.40
CA LEU A 155 -18.75 -1.34 12.82
C LEU A 155 -17.26 -1.62 13.01
N VAL A 156 -16.40 -0.76 12.48
CA VAL A 156 -14.96 -0.84 12.74
C VAL A 156 -14.67 -0.06 14.03
N ALA A 157 -14.03 -0.72 15.00
CA ALA A 157 -13.75 -0.12 16.29
C ALA A 157 -12.44 -0.59 16.91
N LYS A 158 -11.82 0.27 17.72
CA LYS A 158 -10.82 -0.14 18.72
C LYS A 158 -11.54 -0.69 19.94
N CYS A 159 -11.11 -1.84 20.41
CA CYS A 159 -11.74 -2.55 21.51
C CYS A 159 -10.75 -2.75 22.65
N PHE A 160 -11.18 -2.36 23.86
CA PHE A 160 -10.37 -2.44 25.07
C PHE A 160 -11.03 -3.33 26.11
N LEU A 161 -10.21 -4.05 26.84
CA LEU A 161 -10.58 -4.77 28.06
C LEU A 161 -10.81 -3.79 29.22
N ASP A 162 -11.42 -4.25 30.32
CA ASP A 162 -11.61 -3.41 31.52
C ASP A 162 -10.31 -2.91 32.15
N ASP A 163 -9.22 -3.66 31.96
CA ASP A 163 -7.87 -3.27 32.43
C ASP A 163 -7.13 -2.31 31.47
N GLY A 164 -7.78 -1.88 30.41
CA GLY A 164 -7.24 -0.95 29.41
C GLY A 164 -6.39 -1.58 28.32
N ARG A 165 -6.16 -2.90 28.32
CA ARG A 165 -5.44 -3.57 27.23
C ARG A 165 -6.26 -3.55 25.96
N ASP A 166 -5.58 -3.27 24.83
CA ASP A 166 -6.16 -3.30 23.50
C ASP A 166 -6.27 -4.75 23.00
N LEU A 167 -7.48 -5.21 22.67
CA LEU A 167 -7.75 -6.56 22.19
C LEU A 167 -6.98 -6.88 20.90
N ALA A 168 -6.88 -5.92 19.97
CA ALA A 168 -6.16 -6.11 18.72
C ALA A 168 -4.65 -6.29 18.99
N ALA A 169 -4.07 -5.47 19.88
CA ALA A 169 -2.69 -5.61 20.27
C ALA A 169 -2.39 -6.98 20.92
N GLU A 170 -3.30 -7.46 21.79
CA GLU A 170 -3.13 -8.76 22.43
C GLU A 170 -3.19 -9.92 21.41
N MET A 171 -4.04 -9.83 20.41
CA MET A 171 -4.10 -10.83 19.33
C MET A 171 -2.83 -10.87 18.48
N VAL A 172 -2.23 -9.71 18.19
CA VAL A 172 -0.96 -9.63 17.47
C VAL A 172 0.19 -10.19 18.32
N LYS A 173 0.26 -9.86 19.61
CA LYS A 173 1.25 -10.42 20.55
C LYS A 173 1.14 -11.94 20.68
N LYS A 174 -0.07 -12.50 20.58
CA LYS A 174 -0.31 -13.96 20.56
C LYS A 174 0.03 -14.61 19.20
N GLU A 175 0.49 -13.83 18.22
CA GLU A 175 0.80 -14.30 16.85
C GLU A 175 -0.40 -14.89 16.11
N LEU A 176 -1.61 -14.40 16.40
CA LEU A 176 -2.86 -14.88 15.83
C LEU A 176 -3.58 -13.83 14.98
N ALA A 177 -2.96 -12.66 14.82
CA ALA A 177 -3.37 -11.63 13.89
C ALA A 177 -2.15 -10.90 13.31
N LEU A 178 -2.32 -10.25 12.17
CA LEU A 178 -1.34 -9.36 11.56
C LEU A 178 -1.89 -7.95 11.51
N ASP A 179 -1.00 -6.97 11.55
CA ASP A 179 -1.30 -5.57 11.33
C ASP A 179 -1.78 -5.31 9.90
N ILE A 180 -2.83 -4.50 9.75
CA ILE A 180 -3.28 -3.95 8.47
C ILE A 180 -2.83 -2.50 8.40
N PRO A 181 -1.85 -2.15 7.53
CA PRO A 181 -1.53 -0.76 7.29
C PRO A 181 -2.76 -0.06 6.71
N HIS A 182 -3.05 1.17 7.08
CA HIS A 182 -4.13 2.08 6.64
C HIS A 182 -5.13 2.48 7.74
N PHE A 183 -4.95 2.00 8.97
CA PHE A 183 -5.72 2.52 10.10
C PHE A 183 -4.84 3.51 10.86
N PRO A 184 -5.07 4.82 10.73
CA PRO A 184 -4.16 5.85 11.27
C PRO A 184 -4.00 5.79 12.80
N ASP A 185 -4.97 5.23 13.50
CA ASP A 185 -4.98 5.14 14.95
C ASP A 185 -4.65 3.73 15.49
N ALA A 186 -4.31 2.78 14.61
CA ALA A 186 -4.11 1.38 14.96
C ALA A 186 -2.87 0.83 14.25
N ASP A 187 -1.67 1.15 14.76
CA ASP A 187 -0.38 0.64 14.28
C ASP A 187 0.12 -0.44 15.23
N TYR A 188 -0.04 -1.69 14.83
CA TYR A 188 0.41 -2.87 15.59
C TYR A 188 1.65 -3.53 14.99
N LYS A 189 2.23 -2.94 13.96
CA LYS A 189 3.37 -3.49 13.24
C LYS A 189 4.56 -3.80 14.14
N ASN A 190 4.81 -2.94 15.13
CA ASN A 190 5.91 -3.11 16.09
C ASN A 190 5.68 -4.27 17.07
N LEU A 191 4.46 -4.78 17.17
CA LEU A 191 4.10 -5.94 18.00
C LEU A 191 4.20 -7.27 17.23
N GLU A 192 4.32 -7.20 15.89
CA GLU A 192 4.50 -8.40 15.07
C GLU A 192 5.89 -9.00 15.26
N THR A 193 5.94 -10.31 15.39
CA THR A 193 7.20 -11.06 15.39
C THR A 193 7.52 -11.58 13.98
N PRO A 194 8.79 -11.88 13.66
CA PRO A 194 9.12 -12.57 12.41
C PRO A 194 8.42 -13.93 12.27
N SER A 195 8.06 -14.58 13.37
CA SER A 195 7.34 -15.85 13.37
C SER A 195 5.88 -15.67 12.98
N SER A 196 5.19 -14.65 13.51
CA SER A 196 3.80 -14.35 13.14
C SER A 196 3.66 -14.06 11.65
N ARG A 197 4.58 -13.28 11.07
CA ARG A 197 4.60 -13.00 9.64
C ARG A 197 4.83 -14.25 8.78
N ARG A 198 5.68 -15.19 9.20
CA ARG A 198 5.84 -16.47 8.49
C ARG A 198 4.60 -17.33 8.60
N LYS A 199 4.04 -17.46 9.80
CA LYS A 199 2.89 -18.28 10.14
C LYS A 199 1.64 -17.83 9.37
N LEU A 200 1.40 -16.53 9.26
CA LEU A 200 0.22 -15.94 8.64
C LEU A 200 0.48 -15.29 7.28
N ARG A 201 1.63 -15.58 6.66
CA ARG A 201 2.06 -14.97 5.38
C ARG A 201 1.04 -15.11 4.25
N TRP A 202 0.30 -16.18 4.23
CA TRP A 202 -0.72 -16.46 3.21
C TRP A 202 -1.89 -15.47 3.29
N ARG A 203 -2.19 -14.92 4.47
CA ARG A 203 -3.22 -13.87 4.65
C ARG A 203 -2.84 -12.57 3.92
N LEU A 204 -1.57 -12.21 3.92
CA LEU A 204 -1.08 -11.00 3.24
C LEU A 204 -1.23 -11.09 1.71
N LYS A 205 -1.33 -12.29 1.16
CA LYS A 205 -1.49 -12.53 -0.28
C LYS A 205 -2.95 -12.53 -0.75
N LYS A 206 -3.91 -12.70 0.15
CA LYS A 206 -5.34 -12.58 -0.15
C LYS A 206 -5.65 -11.09 -0.33
N LYS A 207 -5.82 -10.65 -1.57
CA LYS A 207 -6.41 -9.34 -1.86
C LYS A 207 -7.88 -9.37 -1.44
N HIS A 208 -8.25 -8.44 -0.61
CA HIS A 208 -9.66 -8.17 -0.27
C HIS A 208 -10.35 -7.50 -1.43
#